data_fce4a7dfd8c94a13bc5dd77f3a8faf47
#
_entry.id   fce4a7dfd8c94a13bc5dd77f3a8faf47
#
_cell.length_a   1.000
_cell.length_b   1.000
_cell.length_c   1.000
_cell.angle_alpha   90.00
_cell.angle_beta   90.00
_cell.angle_gamma   90.00
#
_symmetry.space_group_name_H-M   'P 1'
#
loop_
_entity.id
_entity.type
_entity.pdbx_description
1 polymer ?
#
loop_
_entity_poly.entity_id
_entity_poly.type
_entity_poly.pdbx_seq_one_letter_code
_entity_poly.pdbx_strand_id
1 'polypeptide(L)'
;MLRINLLVVFALLCFPFPGIAKESVDSLFVKANKEYAQKNYEAAATTYQKVLDAGIRTSSIYYNLGNTHYRLNNLASAILNYERAHRIFPNDDDVNANLRFANSKITDKMEVVPELFLKRWWTSFLLLLSVQSWSVFGVLSLLLGFAGLVIYLFSLKVELKRFSFYTGLVLILLGICCISFAGAEESYLQSHKEAIVFNGVVNVKSSPDIKQKTLMVIHEGTKVRIIEPRENWLKVELPNGNIGWVEAAALQLI
;
A
#
# COMPACT_ATOMS: atom_id res chain seq x y z
N MET A 1 -61.24 11.70 2.40
CA MET A 1 -60.26 12.55 1.72
C MET A 1 -58.80 12.14 1.95
N LEU A 2 -58.51 11.02 2.68
CA LEU A 2 -57.12 10.64 3.02
C LEU A 2 -56.47 9.63 2.05
N ARG A 3 -57.23 9.07 1.10
CA ARG A 3 -56.71 8.04 0.16
C ARG A 3 -56.02 8.57 -1.11
N ILE A 4 -56.22 9.82 -1.46
CA ILE A 4 -55.67 10.42 -2.67
C ILE A 4 -54.23 10.87 -2.45
N ASN A 5 -53.85 11.22 -1.24
CA ASN A 5 -52.49 11.71 -0.92
C ASN A 5 -51.41 10.59 -0.89
N LEU A 6 -51.82 9.32 -0.66
CA LEU A 6 -50.88 8.19 -0.58
C LEU A 6 -50.38 7.76 -1.97
N LEU A 7 -51.23 7.84 -3.00
CA LEU A 7 -50.91 7.51 -4.39
C LEU A 7 -50.01 8.59 -5.03
N VAL A 8 -50.21 9.87 -4.68
CA VAL A 8 -49.37 10.96 -5.17
C VAL A 8 -47.96 10.92 -4.55
N VAL A 9 -47.83 10.53 -3.27
CA VAL A 9 -46.54 10.35 -2.61
C VAL A 9 -45.79 9.12 -3.18
N PHE A 10 -46.49 8.04 -3.53
CA PHE A 10 -45.89 6.86 -4.16
C PHE A 10 -45.44 7.12 -5.61
N ALA A 11 -46.16 7.94 -6.36
CA ALA A 11 -45.82 8.34 -7.72
C ALA A 11 -44.56 9.26 -7.76
N LEU A 12 -44.34 10.07 -6.73
CA LEU A 12 -43.13 10.90 -6.58
C LEU A 12 -41.87 10.13 -6.22
N LEU A 13 -41.99 8.92 -5.64
CA LEU A 13 -40.85 8.03 -5.32
C LEU A 13 -40.41 7.16 -6.50
N CYS A 14 -41.19 7.11 -7.58
CA CYS A 14 -40.88 6.34 -8.78
C CYS A 14 -40.32 7.16 -9.94
N PHE A 15 -39.96 8.42 -9.73
CA PHE A 15 -39.19 9.12 -10.75
C PHE A 15 -37.78 8.54 -10.77
N PRO A 16 -37.35 7.90 -11.88
CA PRO A 16 -35.95 7.55 -12.05
C PRO A 16 -35.19 8.88 -12.12
N PHE A 17 -34.43 9.18 -11.06
CA PHE A 17 -33.38 10.20 -11.18
C PHE A 17 -32.55 9.79 -12.41
N PRO A 18 -32.35 10.68 -13.40
CA PRO A 18 -31.38 10.42 -14.45
C PRO A 18 -30.03 10.34 -13.75
N GLY A 19 -29.62 9.13 -13.36
CA GLY A 19 -28.28 8.85 -12.93
C GLY A 19 -27.42 9.23 -14.12
N ILE A 20 -26.65 10.33 -14.01
CA ILE A 20 -25.51 10.57 -14.89
C ILE A 20 -24.73 9.27 -14.82
N ALA A 21 -24.72 8.51 -15.91
CA ALA A 21 -24.02 7.24 -15.98
C ALA A 21 -22.54 7.55 -15.69
N LYS A 22 -22.14 7.36 -14.43
CA LYS A 22 -20.74 7.47 -14.04
C LYS A 22 -20.04 6.38 -14.84
N GLU A 23 -19.16 6.79 -15.75
CA GLU A 23 -18.37 5.87 -16.56
C GLU A 23 -17.85 4.76 -15.63
N SER A 24 -18.16 3.49 -15.91
CA SER A 24 -17.79 2.43 -15.00
C SER A 24 -16.26 2.35 -14.91
N VAL A 25 -15.74 2.06 -13.74
CA VAL A 25 -14.29 2.00 -13.52
C VAL A 25 -13.63 1.00 -14.48
N ASP A 26 -14.32 -0.08 -14.78
CA ASP A 26 -13.84 -1.08 -15.74
C ASP A 26 -13.74 -0.50 -17.16
N SER A 27 -14.70 0.36 -17.58
CA SER A 27 -14.63 1.03 -18.87
C SER A 27 -13.48 2.04 -18.95
N LEU A 28 -13.17 2.73 -17.83
CA LEU A 28 -12.01 3.62 -17.74
C LEU A 28 -10.70 2.86 -17.87
N PHE A 29 -10.57 1.70 -17.21
CA PHE A 29 -9.37 0.88 -17.31
C PHE A 29 -9.15 0.37 -18.75
N VAL A 30 -10.20 -0.14 -19.40
CA VAL A 30 -10.14 -0.59 -20.81
C VAL A 30 -9.78 0.58 -21.72
N LYS A 31 -10.35 1.77 -21.50
CA LYS A 31 -10.04 2.98 -22.25
C LYS A 31 -8.58 3.39 -22.09
N ALA A 32 -8.05 3.40 -20.88
CA ALA A 32 -6.65 3.73 -20.61
C ALA A 32 -5.69 2.76 -21.34
N ASN A 33 -5.98 1.46 -21.31
CA ASN A 33 -5.22 0.46 -22.06
C ASN A 33 -5.25 0.71 -23.58
N LYS A 34 -6.40 1.10 -24.13
CA LYS A 34 -6.54 1.45 -25.53
C LYS A 34 -5.75 2.70 -25.91
N GLU A 35 -5.82 3.75 -25.08
CA GLU A 35 -5.05 4.98 -25.26
C GLU A 35 -3.54 4.69 -25.21
N TYR A 36 -3.08 3.86 -24.29
CA TYR A 36 -1.70 3.39 -24.23
C TYR A 36 -1.28 2.65 -25.50
N ALA A 37 -2.10 1.71 -25.96
CA ALA A 37 -1.82 0.93 -27.20
C ALA A 37 -1.75 1.83 -28.44
N GLN A 38 -2.52 2.92 -28.45
CA GLN A 38 -2.50 3.95 -29.51
C GLN A 38 -1.33 4.94 -29.36
N LYS A 39 -0.43 4.74 -28.36
CA LYS A 39 0.69 5.61 -28.03
C LYS A 39 0.27 7.03 -27.54
N ASN A 40 -0.99 7.19 -27.19
CA ASN A 40 -1.49 8.44 -26.59
C ASN A 40 -1.25 8.38 -25.07
N TYR A 41 0.01 8.53 -24.69
CA TYR A 41 0.45 8.27 -23.32
C TYR A 41 -0.06 9.32 -22.33
N GLU A 42 -0.21 10.59 -22.71
CA GLU A 42 -0.78 11.66 -21.86
C GLU A 42 -2.24 11.36 -21.51
N ALA A 43 -3.05 10.97 -22.50
CA ALA A 43 -4.43 10.58 -22.27
C ALA A 43 -4.51 9.32 -21.39
N ALA A 44 -3.70 8.32 -21.70
CA ALA A 44 -3.63 7.08 -20.90
C ALA A 44 -3.29 7.37 -19.43
N ALA A 45 -2.26 8.19 -19.15
CA ALA A 45 -1.90 8.58 -17.79
C ALA A 45 -3.07 9.26 -17.06
N THR A 46 -3.74 10.21 -17.74
CA THR A 46 -4.90 10.89 -17.18
C THR A 46 -6.05 9.91 -16.90
N THR A 47 -6.29 8.96 -17.78
CA THR A 47 -7.40 7.99 -17.63
C THR A 47 -7.07 6.96 -16.53
N TYR A 48 -5.83 6.47 -16.43
CA TYR A 48 -5.41 5.63 -15.29
C TYR A 48 -5.52 6.37 -13.96
N GLN A 49 -5.16 7.67 -13.93
CA GLN A 49 -5.30 8.46 -12.71
C GLN A 49 -6.77 8.55 -12.26
N LYS A 50 -7.72 8.72 -13.20
CA LYS A 50 -9.16 8.69 -12.87
C LYS A 50 -9.61 7.36 -12.27
N VAL A 51 -9.03 6.23 -12.68
CA VAL A 51 -9.29 4.92 -12.06
C VAL A 51 -8.79 4.90 -10.62
N LEU A 52 -7.59 5.43 -10.35
CA LEU A 52 -7.04 5.55 -9.00
C LEU A 52 -7.87 6.50 -8.13
N ASP A 53 -8.35 7.63 -8.68
CA ASP A 53 -9.19 8.61 -8.00
C ASP A 53 -10.58 8.03 -7.65
N ALA A 54 -11.05 7.05 -8.43
CA ALA A 54 -12.26 6.26 -8.11
C ALA A 54 -12.04 5.25 -6.97
N GLY A 55 -10.82 5.17 -6.42
CA GLY A 55 -10.48 4.32 -5.27
C GLY A 55 -9.99 2.92 -5.64
N ILE A 56 -9.89 2.56 -6.91
CA ILE A 56 -9.41 1.25 -7.35
C ILE A 56 -7.88 1.28 -7.44
N ARG A 57 -7.24 0.48 -6.57
CA ARG A 57 -5.78 0.41 -6.45
C ARG A 57 -5.32 -1.03 -6.59
N THR A 58 -4.90 -1.41 -7.80
CA THR A 58 -4.37 -2.75 -8.10
C THR A 58 -2.95 -2.65 -8.65
N SER A 59 -2.18 -3.74 -8.53
CA SER A 59 -0.83 -3.81 -9.09
C SER A 59 -0.85 -3.50 -10.58
N SER A 60 -1.81 -4.04 -11.34
CA SER A 60 -1.92 -3.83 -12.79
C SER A 60 -2.13 -2.37 -13.18
N ILE A 61 -2.94 -1.61 -12.43
CA ILE A 61 -3.18 -0.20 -12.71
C ILE A 61 -1.89 0.60 -12.49
N TYR A 62 -1.23 0.40 -11.36
CA TYR A 62 0.03 1.07 -11.08
C TYR A 62 1.14 0.66 -12.06
N TYR A 63 1.23 -0.61 -12.42
CA TYR A 63 2.17 -1.10 -13.43
C TYR A 63 1.98 -0.40 -14.79
N ASN A 64 0.73 -0.37 -15.28
CA ASN A 64 0.42 0.27 -16.57
C ASN A 64 0.63 1.79 -16.53
N LEU A 65 0.32 2.44 -15.40
CA LEU A 65 0.60 3.86 -15.20
C LEU A 65 2.12 4.11 -15.13
N GLY A 66 2.88 3.24 -14.49
CA GLY A 66 4.35 3.25 -14.49
C GLY A 66 4.92 3.13 -15.91
N ASN A 67 4.43 2.18 -16.69
CA ASN A 67 4.80 2.02 -18.11
C ASN A 67 4.47 3.30 -18.92
N THR A 68 3.32 3.90 -18.65
CA THR A 68 2.86 5.12 -19.32
C THR A 68 3.80 6.29 -19.02
N HIS A 69 4.14 6.53 -17.74
CA HIS A 69 5.08 7.56 -17.34
C HIS A 69 6.49 7.32 -17.89
N TYR A 70 6.92 6.06 -17.94
CA TYR A 70 8.19 5.73 -18.56
C TYR A 70 8.23 6.11 -20.05
N ARG A 71 7.14 5.89 -20.81
CA ARG A 71 7.01 6.32 -22.21
C ARG A 71 6.99 7.84 -22.38
N LEU A 72 6.53 8.56 -21.36
CA LEU A 72 6.55 10.02 -21.28
C LEU A 72 7.89 10.60 -20.81
N ASN A 73 8.91 9.76 -20.61
CA ASN A 73 10.22 10.14 -20.03
C ASN A 73 10.12 10.74 -18.62
N ASN A 74 9.04 10.47 -17.90
CA ASN A 74 8.88 10.89 -16.50
C ASN A 74 9.33 9.74 -15.58
N LEU A 75 10.66 9.69 -15.34
CA LEU A 75 11.29 8.57 -14.66
C LEU A 75 10.84 8.46 -13.18
N ALA A 76 10.76 9.58 -12.45
CA ALA A 76 10.33 9.59 -11.06
C ALA A 76 8.91 9.03 -10.88
N SER A 77 7.96 9.48 -11.73
CA SER A 77 6.59 8.96 -11.71
C SER A 77 6.52 7.48 -12.12
N ALA A 78 7.36 7.05 -13.06
CA ALA A 78 7.42 5.64 -13.44
C ALA A 78 7.87 4.77 -12.27
N ILE A 79 8.97 5.15 -11.61
CA ILE A 79 9.50 4.44 -10.43
C ILE A 79 8.46 4.42 -9.31
N LEU A 80 7.82 5.55 -8.99
CA LEU A 80 6.78 5.63 -7.96
C LEU A 80 5.67 4.63 -8.22
N ASN A 81 5.17 4.54 -9.46
CA ASN A 81 4.08 3.64 -9.78
C ASN A 81 4.53 2.17 -9.82
N TYR A 82 5.74 1.86 -10.27
CA TYR A 82 6.29 0.51 -10.17
C TYR A 82 6.50 0.09 -8.71
N GLU A 83 6.96 0.96 -7.84
CA GLU A 83 7.09 0.68 -6.40
C GLU A 83 5.72 0.42 -5.75
N ARG A 84 4.69 1.19 -6.12
CA ARG A 84 3.31 0.94 -5.67
C ARG A 84 2.76 -0.39 -6.18
N ALA A 85 3.04 -0.75 -7.44
CA ALA A 85 2.67 -2.04 -8.00
C ALA A 85 3.38 -3.19 -7.26
N HIS A 86 4.68 -3.06 -7.04
CA HIS A 86 5.50 -4.02 -6.31
C HIS A 86 5.02 -4.21 -4.85
N ARG A 87 4.62 -3.13 -4.18
CA ARG A 87 4.08 -3.19 -2.80
C ARG A 87 2.79 -4.03 -2.72
N ILE A 88 1.93 -3.98 -3.75
CA ILE A 88 0.68 -4.77 -3.82
C ILE A 88 0.97 -6.22 -4.19
N PHE A 89 1.87 -6.46 -5.15
CA PHE A 89 2.23 -7.80 -5.61
C PHE A 89 3.75 -7.92 -5.80
N PRO A 90 4.49 -8.25 -4.73
CA PRO A 90 5.96 -8.25 -4.72
C PRO A 90 6.62 -9.26 -5.67
N ASN A 91 5.91 -10.36 -5.97
CA ASN A 91 6.46 -11.46 -6.78
C ASN A 91 6.10 -11.35 -8.28
N ASP A 92 5.68 -10.18 -8.75
CA ASP A 92 5.42 -9.94 -10.17
C ASP A 92 6.75 -9.69 -10.91
N ASP A 93 7.12 -10.62 -11.79
CA ASP A 93 8.38 -10.58 -12.52
C ASP A 93 8.47 -9.39 -13.48
N ASP A 94 7.36 -8.99 -14.12
CA ASP A 94 7.30 -7.87 -15.05
C ASP A 94 7.47 -6.53 -14.31
N VAL A 95 6.78 -6.37 -13.17
CA VAL A 95 6.93 -5.21 -12.30
C VAL A 95 8.38 -5.10 -11.83
N ASN A 96 8.95 -6.20 -11.34
CA ASN A 96 10.31 -6.25 -10.83
C ASN A 96 11.35 -5.96 -11.92
N ALA A 97 11.15 -6.46 -13.14
CA ALA A 97 12.03 -6.20 -14.27
C ALA A 97 12.01 -4.72 -14.66
N ASN A 98 10.81 -4.13 -14.79
CA ASN A 98 10.66 -2.72 -15.18
C ASN A 98 11.17 -1.78 -14.07
N LEU A 99 10.94 -2.12 -12.80
CA LEU A 99 11.47 -1.36 -11.67
C LEU A 99 13.02 -1.37 -11.66
N ARG A 100 13.65 -2.54 -11.82
CA ARG A 100 15.11 -2.63 -11.96
C ARG A 100 15.63 -1.83 -13.15
N PHE A 101 14.93 -1.91 -14.29
CA PHE A 101 15.31 -1.16 -15.47
C PHE A 101 15.19 0.36 -15.27
N ALA A 102 14.10 0.84 -14.68
CA ALA A 102 13.92 2.25 -14.35
C ALA A 102 14.98 2.73 -13.35
N ASN A 103 15.23 1.97 -12.29
CA ASN A 103 16.28 2.28 -11.30
C ASN A 103 17.71 2.29 -11.92
N SER A 104 17.95 1.55 -12.99
CA SER A 104 19.24 1.63 -13.70
C SER A 104 19.48 2.96 -14.43
N LYS A 105 18.41 3.76 -14.64
CA LYS A 105 18.44 5.04 -15.35
C LYS A 105 18.57 6.26 -14.44
N ILE A 106 18.34 6.10 -13.11
CA ILE A 106 18.53 7.20 -12.17
C ILE A 106 20.01 7.62 -12.09
N THR A 107 20.20 8.88 -11.74
CA THR A 107 21.55 9.48 -11.61
C THR A 107 22.28 8.94 -10.39
N ASP A 108 21.57 8.79 -9.27
CA ASP A 108 22.14 8.41 -7.99
C ASP A 108 22.28 6.88 -7.88
N LYS A 109 23.47 6.40 -8.22
CA LYS A 109 23.80 4.97 -8.02
C LYS A 109 24.38 4.77 -6.64
N MET A 110 23.51 4.45 -5.68
CA MET A 110 23.90 4.20 -4.30
C MET A 110 23.99 2.70 -4.03
N GLU A 111 25.07 2.27 -3.38
CA GLU A 111 25.14 0.91 -2.86
C GLU A 111 24.16 0.75 -1.69
N VAL A 112 23.27 -0.22 -1.81
CA VAL A 112 22.29 -0.53 -0.77
C VAL A 112 23.01 -1.24 0.37
N VAL A 113 22.83 -0.75 1.60
CA VAL A 113 23.35 -1.43 2.79
C VAL A 113 22.70 -2.81 2.93
N PRO A 114 23.48 -3.90 2.95
CA PRO A 114 22.93 -5.24 3.08
C PRO A 114 22.19 -5.41 4.41
N GLU A 115 20.95 -5.86 4.35
CA GLU A 115 20.22 -6.23 5.56
C GLU A 115 20.62 -7.62 6.06
N LEU A 116 20.66 -7.77 7.40
CA LEU A 116 20.87 -9.07 8.04
C LEU A 116 19.79 -10.05 7.58
N PHE A 117 20.20 -11.28 7.24
CA PHE A 117 19.29 -12.30 6.72
C PHE A 117 18.11 -12.60 7.68
N LEU A 118 18.37 -12.59 9.00
CA LEU A 118 17.34 -12.80 10.02
C LEU A 118 16.27 -11.70 10.00
N LYS A 119 16.69 -10.42 9.81
CA LYS A 119 15.75 -9.30 9.69
C LYS A 119 14.88 -9.46 8.45
N ARG A 120 15.51 -9.79 7.31
CA ARG A 120 14.78 -10.02 6.04
C ARG A 120 13.80 -11.20 6.15
N TRP A 121 14.23 -12.32 6.77
CA TRP A 121 13.36 -13.47 6.99
C TRP A 121 12.17 -13.13 7.89
N TRP A 122 12.42 -12.41 9.00
CA TRP A 122 11.36 -11.95 9.91
C TRP A 122 10.37 -11.03 9.20
N THR A 123 10.86 -10.04 8.45
CA THR A 123 10.02 -9.11 7.69
C THR A 123 9.20 -9.85 6.63
N SER A 124 9.81 -10.79 5.89
CA SER A 124 9.09 -11.59 4.90
C SER A 124 7.98 -12.44 5.53
N PHE A 125 8.23 -13.00 6.72
CA PHE A 125 7.21 -13.73 7.47
C PHE A 125 6.08 -12.80 7.95
N LEU A 126 6.42 -11.65 8.50
CA LEU A 126 5.46 -10.66 8.99
C LEU A 126 4.53 -10.15 7.88
N LEU A 127 5.08 -9.91 6.70
CA LEU A 127 4.35 -9.42 5.52
C LEU A 127 3.73 -10.54 4.67
N LEU A 128 3.73 -11.80 5.15
CA LEU A 128 3.14 -12.94 4.43
C LEU A 128 1.63 -12.79 4.26
N LEU A 129 0.97 -12.23 5.26
CA LEU A 129 -0.46 -11.93 5.27
C LEU A 129 -0.63 -10.44 5.55
N SER A 130 -1.74 -9.86 5.12
CA SER A 130 -2.06 -8.47 5.46
C SER A 130 -2.51 -8.32 6.93
N VAL A 131 -2.33 -7.13 7.50
CA VAL A 131 -2.83 -6.76 8.84
C VAL A 131 -4.26 -7.22 9.07
N GLN A 132 -5.11 -7.03 8.05
CA GLN A 132 -6.50 -7.44 8.12
C GLN A 132 -6.64 -8.97 8.19
N SER A 133 -5.86 -9.72 7.41
CA SER A 133 -5.90 -11.20 7.42
C SER A 133 -5.40 -11.75 8.75
N TRP A 134 -4.29 -11.25 9.28
CA TRP A 134 -3.80 -11.61 10.61
C TRP A 134 -4.85 -11.35 11.68
N SER A 135 -5.52 -10.18 11.63
CA SER A 135 -6.57 -9.80 12.59
C SER A 135 -7.79 -10.74 12.49
N VAL A 136 -8.26 -11.06 11.29
CA VAL A 136 -9.40 -11.97 11.08
C VAL A 136 -9.08 -13.36 11.58
N PHE A 137 -7.92 -13.92 11.22
CA PHE A 137 -7.48 -15.23 11.73
C PHE A 137 -7.33 -15.24 13.25
N GLY A 138 -6.82 -14.15 13.83
CA GLY A 138 -6.70 -13.99 15.27
C GLY A 138 -8.03 -14.03 15.98
N VAL A 139 -9.00 -13.22 15.52
CA VAL A 139 -10.35 -13.17 16.11
C VAL A 139 -11.09 -14.51 15.96
N LEU A 140 -11.05 -15.14 14.78
CA LEU A 140 -11.68 -16.44 14.56
C LEU A 140 -11.07 -17.52 15.47
N SER A 141 -9.73 -17.54 15.60
CA SER A 141 -9.05 -18.49 16.49
C SER A 141 -9.45 -18.29 17.95
N LEU A 142 -9.56 -17.04 18.42
CA LEU A 142 -10.02 -16.74 19.78
C LEU A 142 -11.46 -17.21 20.00
N LEU A 143 -12.38 -16.90 19.06
CA LEU A 143 -13.78 -17.33 19.17
C LEU A 143 -13.91 -18.86 19.23
N LEU A 144 -13.18 -19.57 18.36
CA LEU A 144 -13.16 -21.04 18.36
C LEU A 144 -12.50 -21.60 19.63
N GLY A 145 -11.46 -20.96 20.11
CA GLY A 145 -10.78 -21.33 21.36
C GLY A 145 -11.70 -21.17 22.57
N PHE A 146 -12.44 -20.05 22.68
CA PHE A 146 -13.42 -19.87 23.74
C PHE A 146 -14.59 -20.84 23.61
N ALA A 147 -15.07 -21.14 22.40
CA ALA A 147 -16.08 -22.18 22.18
C ALA A 147 -15.58 -23.54 22.67
N GLY A 148 -14.31 -23.89 22.42
CA GLY A 148 -13.69 -25.09 22.97
C GLY A 148 -13.70 -25.12 24.49
N LEU A 149 -13.42 -24.01 25.17
CA LEU A 149 -13.51 -23.93 26.64
C LEU A 149 -14.95 -24.06 27.14
N VAL A 150 -15.93 -23.52 26.43
CA VAL A 150 -17.35 -23.73 26.77
C VAL A 150 -17.70 -25.22 26.66
N ILE A 151 -17.29 -25.90 25.58
CA ILE A 151 -17.51 -27.34 25.43
C ILE A 151 -16.83 -28.12 26.58
N TYR A 152 -15.61 -27.72 26.97
CA TYR A 152 -14.91 -28.30 28.11
C TYR A 152 -15.74 -28.20 29.40
N LEU A 153 -16.36 -27.05 29.68
CA LEU A 153 -17.15 -26.84 30.91
C LEU A 153 -18.41 -27.69 30.93
N PHE A 154 -19.13 -27.82 29.81
CA PHE A 154 -20.44 -28.48 29.75
C PHE A 154 -20.39 -29.96 29.30
N SER A 155 -19.26 -30.47 28.80
CA SER A 155 -19.12 -31.84 28.35
C SER A 155 -19.13 -32.82 29.53
N LEU A 156 -19.90 -33.93 29.38
CA LEU A 156 -19.88 -35.04 30.33
C LEU A 156 -18.88 -36.14 29.95
N LYS A 157 -18.46 -36.20 28.67
CA LYS A 157 -17.50 -37.20 28.18
C LYS A 157 -16.05 -36.74 28.44
N VAL A 158 -15.26 -37.55 29.18
CA VAL A 158 -13.89 -37.21 29.57
C VAL A 158 -12.97 -36.98 28.36
N GLU A 159 -13.12 -37.78 27.31
CA GLU A 159 -12.31 -37.67 26.09
C GLU A 159 -12.60 -36.32 25.37
N LEU A 160 -13.87 -35.96 25.19
CA LEU A 160 -14.26 -34.71 24.58
C LEU A 160 -13.81 -33.51 25.45
N LYS A 161 -13.90 -33.65 26.76
CA LYS A 161 -13.47 -32.64 27.72
C LYS A 161 -11.97 -32.35 27.60
N ARG A 162 -11.14 -33.42 27.54
CA ARG A 162 -9.67 -33.27 27.34
C ARG A 162 -9.35 -32.64 25.98
N PHE A 163 -9.94 -33.17 24.91
CA PHE A 163 -9.70 -32.66 23.57
C PHE A 163 -10.07 -31.19 23.44
N SER A 164 -11.27 -30.79 23.89
CA SER A 164 -11.74 -29.41 23.79
C SER A 164 -10.93 -28.42 24.63
N PHE A 165 -10.38 -28.88 25.78
CA PHE A 165 -9.48 -28.05 26.60
C PHE A 165 -8.16 -27.74 25.87
N TYR A 166 -7.44 -28.80 25.40
CA TYR A 166 -6.16 -28.58 24.74
C TYR A 166 -6.30 -27.84 23.40
N THR A 167 -7.28 -28.20 22.58
CA THR A 167 -7.52 -27.48 21.32
C THR A 167 -7.96 -26.05 21.57
N GLY A 168 -8.83 -25.81 22.56
CA GLY A 168 -9.24 -24.47 22.96
C GLY A 168 -8.07 -23.60 23.40
N LEU A 169 -7.17 -24.16 24.24
CA LEU A 169 -5.98 -23.45 24.69
C LEU A 169 -5.04 -23.11 23.53
N VAL A 170 -4.76 -24.08 22.65
CA VAL A 170 -3.90 -23.87 21.46
C VAL A 170 -4.48 -22.79 20.55
N LEU A 171 -5.80 -22.81 20.30
CA LEU A 171 -6.45 -21.81 19.47
C LEU A 171 -6.42 -20.41 20.11
N ILE A 172 -6.55 -20.30 21.43
CA ILE A 172 -6.41 -19.00 22.12
C ILE A 172 -4.99 -18.47 21.96
N LEU A 173 -3.97 -19.30 22.20
CA LEU A 173 -2.58 -18.88 22.01
C LEU A 173 -2.29 -18.47 20.58
N LEU A 174 -2.77 -19.24 19.60
CA LEU A 174 -2.66 -18.91 18.18
C LEU A 174 -3.34 -17.58 17.86
N GLY A 175 -4.53 -17.35 18.40
CA GLY A 175 -5.26 -16.09 18.22
C GLY A 175 -4.51 -14.89 18.76
N ILE A 176 -3.92 -15.01 19.96
CA ILE A 176 -3.07 -13.96 20.56
C ILE A 176 -1.85 -13.70 19.69
N CYS A 177 -1.19 -14.74 19.20
CA CYS A 177 -0.04 -14.60 18.30
C CYS A 177 -0.41 -13.87 17.01
N CYS A 178 -1.52 -14.25 16.36
CA CYS A 178 -1.97 -13.59 15.12
C CYS A 178 -2.29 -12.11 15.34
N ILE A 179 -2.95 -11.74 16.45
CA ILE A 179 -3.21 -10.33 16.78
C ILE A 179 -1.91 -9.57 17.05
N SER A 180 -0.94 -10.21 17.71
CA SER A 180 0.38 -9.60 17.94
C SER A 180 1.12 -9.37 16.63
N PHE A 181 1.03 -10.30 15.67
CA PHE A 181 1.61 -10.11 14.33
C PHE A 181 0.92 -9.00 13.56
N ALA A 182 -0.41 -8.89 13.63
CA ALA A 182 -1.13 -7.76 13.02
C ALA A 182 -0.64 -6.40 13.56
N GLY A 183 -0.46 -6.28 14.87
CA GLY A 183 0.07 -5.07 15.49
C GLY A 183 1.54 -4.78 15.12
N ALA A 184 2.35 -5.83 15.02
CA ALA A 184 3.75 -5.69 14.60
C ALA A 184 3.86 -5.28 13.12
N GLU A 185 3.02 -5.84 12.23
CA GLU A 185 2.97 -5.46 10.82
C GLU A 185 2.53 -4.01 10.65
N GLU A 186 1.46 -3.59 11.34
CA GLU A 186 0.99 -2.19 11.30
C GLU A 186 2.09 -1.23 11.75
N SER A 187 2.77 -1.52 12.85
CA SER A 187 3.89 -0.73 13.35
C SER A 187 5.05 -0.68 12.35
N TYR A 188 5.35 -1.82 11.72
CA TYR A 188 6.37 -1.90 10.67
C TYR A 188 6.02 -1.01 9.47
N LEU A 189 4.80 -1.11 8.95
CA LEU A 189 4.34 -0.31 7.81
C LEU A 189 4.33 1.19 8.11
N GLN A 190 3.97 1.59 9.34
CA GLN A 190 4.00 2.99 9.76
C GLN A 190 5.42 3.55 9.90
N SER A 191 6.37 2.72 10.34
CA SER A 191 7.78 3.13 10.54
C SER A 191 8.65 3.02 9.29
N HIS A 192 8.18 2.27 8.27
CA HIS A 192 8.91 2.06 7.00
C HIS A 192 8.21 2.75 5.83
N LYS A 193 7.81 4.02 6.04
CA LYS A 193 7.30 4.85 4.95
C LYS A 193 8.44 5.20 4.01
N GLU A 194 8.21 5.02 2.73
CA GLU A 194 9.15 5.30 1.68
C GLU A 194 8.60 6.36 0.74
N ALA A 195 9.48 7.09 0.07
CA ALA A 195 9.13 8.12 -0.88
C ALA A 195 10.11 8.15 -2.05
N ILE A 196 9.67 8.70 -3.17
CA ILE A 196 10.51 8.97 -4.34
C ILE A 196 10.76 10.48 -4.44
N VAL A 197 11.99 10.84 -4.77
CA VAL A 197 12.40 12.22 -5.06
C VAL A 197 11.84 12.64 -6.43
N PHE A 198 11.14 13.77 -6.48
CA PHE A 198 10.51 14.29 -7.71
C PHE A 198 11.19 15.51 -8.28
N ASN A 199 11.87 16.30 -7.46
CA ASN A 199 12.62 17.44 -7.96
C ASN A 199 13.92 16.97 -8.59
N GLY A 200 14.30 17.57 -9.73
CA GLY A 200 15.48 17.20 -10.50
C GLY A 200 16.77 17.18 -9.66
N VAL A 201 16.92 18.14 -8.74
CA VAL A 201 18.06 18.24 -7.80
C VAL A 201 17.54 18.61 -6.42
N VAL A 202 17.89 17.84 -5.41
CA VAL A 202 17.47 18.04 -4.02
C VAL A 202 18.68 18.03 -3.09
N ASN A 203 18.80 19.08 -2.28
CA ASN A 203 19.84 19.18 -1.26
C ASN A 203 19.40 18.49 0.03
N VAL A 204 20.13 17.49 0.44
CA VAL A 204 19.96 16.85 1.76
C VAL A 204 20.70 17.68 2.80
N LYS A 205 19.98 18.22 3.77
CA LYS A 205 20.50 19.14 4.79
C LYS A 205 20.83 18.43 6.10
N SER A 206 21.71 19.04 6.90
CA SER A 206 22.07 18.52 8.24
C SER A 206 20.96 18.73 9.28
N SER A 207 20.11 19.72 9.10
CA SER A 207 18.93 20.00 9.92
C SER A 207 17.82 20.68 9.10
N PRO A 208 16.58 20.74 9.60
CA PRO A 208 15.43 21.22 8.82
C PRO A 208 15.40 22.74 8.68
N ASP A 209 16.38 23.27 7.95
CA ASP A 209 16.51 24.70 7.63
C ASP A 209 17.30 24.85 6.31
N ILE A 210 16.82 25.71 5.43
CA ILE A 210 17.39 25.99 4.11
C ILE A 210 18.85 26.49 4.22
N LYS A 211 19.16 27.27 5.27
CA LYS A 211 20.48 27.86 5.50
C LYS A 211 21.53 26.87 5.99
N GLN A 212 21.11 25.67 6.39
CA GLN A 212 22.02 24.67 6.93
C GLN A 212 22.91 24.03 5.86
N LYS A 213 24.00 23.42 6.34
CA LYS A 213 24.97 22.75 5.49
C LYS A 213 24.28 21.66 4.66
N THR A 214 24.54 21.65 3.36
CA THR A 214 24.20 20.54 2.48
C THR A 214 25.18 19.39 2.75
N LEU A 215 24.66 18.24 3.11
CA LEU A 215 25.43 17.02 3.35
C LEU A 215 25.73 16.32 2.03
N MET A 216 24.73 16.27 1.16
CA MET A 216 24.82 15.66 -0.16
C MET A 216 23.69 16.17 -1.06
N VAL A 217 23.80 15.86 -2.33
CA VAL A 217 22.81 16.16 -3.36
C VAL A 217 22.23 14.84 -3.85
N ILE A 218 20.91 14.79 -4.03
CA ILE A 218 20.21 13.66 -4.63
C ILE A 218 19.34 14.14 -5.79
N HIS A 219 19.02 13.23 -6.70
CA HIS A 219 18.32 13.54 -7.93
C HIS A 219 16.96 12.83 -7.99
N GLU A 220 16.15 13.23 -8.96
CA GLU A 220 14.84 12.60 -9.20
C GLU A 220 14.93 11.09 -9.40
N GLY A 221 13.89 10.39 -8.94
CA GLY A 221 13.84 8.93 -9.00
C GLY A 221 14.50 8.21 -7.83
N THR A 222 15.31 8.92 -7.02
CA THR A 222 15.94 8.32 -5.84
C THR A 222 14.88 7.95 -4.80
N LYS A 223 14.90 6.70 -4.37
CA LYS A 223 14.04 6.19 -3.29
C LYS A 223 14.68 6.49 -1.94
N VAL A 224 13.86 6.99 -1.00
CA VAL A 224 14.29 7.32 0.36
C VAL A 224 13.32 6.75 1.38
N ARG A 225 13.81 6.39 2.58
CA ARG A 225 12.97 5.98 3.70
C ARG A 225 12.75 7.18 4.62
N ILE A 226 11.50 7.45 4.99
CA ILE A 226 11.14 8.53 5.90
C ILE A 226 11.32 8.04 7.34
N ILE A 227 12.12 8.75 8.12
CA ILE A 227 12.36 8.47 9.54
C ILE A 227 11.42 9.30 10.40
N GLU A 228 11.35 10.61 10.13
CA GLU A 228 10.66 11.58 11.00
C GLU A 228 10.11 12.75 10.17
N PRO A 229 8.84 13.12 10.29
CA PRO A 229 8.31 14.35 9.74
C PRO A 229 8.50 15.52 10.73
N ARG A 230 8.85 16.72 10.20
CA ARG A 230 8.94 17.94 10.99
C ARG A 230 8.52 19.15 10.15
N GLU A 231 7.32 19.66 10.38
CA GLU A 231 6.75 20.78 9.60
C GLU A 231 6.81 20.50 8.08
N ASN A 232 7.55 21.31 7.35
CA ASN A 232 7.74 21.18 5.90
C ASN A 232 8.97 20.32 5.52
N TRP A 233 9.60 19.66 6.47
CA TRP A 233 10.79 18.84 6.29
C TRP A 233 10.54 17.38 6.64
N LEU A 234 11.22 16.51 5.93
CA LEU A 234 11.26 15.08 6.24
C LEU A 234 12.70 14.67 6.49
N LYS A 235 12.92 14.02 7.64
CA LYS A 235 14.18 13.32 7.90
C LYS A 235 14.15 12.03 7.13
N VAL A 236 15.09 11.83 6.24
CA VAL A 236 15.15 10.68 5.35
C VAL A 236 16.44 9.91 5.52
N GLU A 237 16.36 8.62 5.29
CA GLU A 237 17.50 7.72 5.16
C GLU A 237 17.60 7.28 3.70
N LEU A 238 18.79 7.41 3.17
CA LEU A 238 19.13 7.03 1.80
C LEU A 238 19.53 5.55 1.71
N PRO A 239 19.51 4.92 0.54
CA PRO A 239 19.88 3.51 0.36
C PRO A 239 21.26 3.14 0.92
N ASN A 240 22.19 4.08 0.93
CA ASN A 240 23.54 3.91 1.48
C ASN A 240 23.63 4.12 3.02
N GLY A 241 22.49 4.28 3.71
CA GLY A 241 22.43 4.49 5.16
C GLY A 241 22.66 5.93 5.62
N ASN A 242 22.97 6.88 4.74
CA ASN A 242 23.13 8.28 5.11
C ASN A 242 21.77 8.89 5.48
N ILE A 243 21.77 9.73 6.51
CA ILE A 243 20.58 10.39 7.04
C ILE A 243 20.70 11.91 6.89
N GLY A 244 19.60 12.56 6.53
CA GLY A 244 19.51 14.01 6.48
C GLY A 244 18.09 14.51 6.29
N TRP A 245 17.95 15.81 6.09
CA TRP A 245 16.66 16.49 5.98
C TRP A 245 16.42 16.96 4.55
N VAL A 246 15.22 16.71 4.04
CA VAL A 246 14.75 17.09 2.70
C VAL A 246 13.40 17.79 2.84
N GLU A 247 13.13 18.78 2.00
CA GLU A 247 11.83 19.44 1.95
C GLU A 247 10.74 18.44 1.53
N ALA A 248 9.64 18.42 2.27
CA ALA A 248 8.54 17.49 2.02
C ALA A 248 7.94 17.64 0.60
N ALA A 249 7.93 18.86 0.06
CA ALA A 249 7.42 19.15 -1.28
C ALA A 249 8.24 18.49 -2.41
N ALA A 250 9.49 18.09 -2.14
CA ALA A 250 10.34 17.41 -3.11
C ALA A 250 10.10 15.89 -3.20
N LEU A 251 9.24 15.34 -2.34
CA LEU A 251 9.04 13.90 -2.19
C LEU A 251 7.58 13.51 -2.43
N GLN A 252 7.36 12.33 -3.02
CA GLN A 252 6.04 11.70 -3.08
C GLN A 252 6.08 10.32 -2.41
N LEU A 253 5.09 10.08 -1.54
CA LEU A 253 4.95 8.82 -0.80
C LEU A 253 4.58 7.65 -1.74
N ILE A 254 5.17 6.50 -1.48
CA ILE A 254 4.88 5.24 -2.16
C ILE A 254 3.57 4.63 -1.63
#